data_162ff9c7f14c68203525842366f211c4
#
_entry.id   162ff9c7f14c68203525842366f211c4
#
_cell.length_a   1.000
_cell.length_b   1.000
_cell.length_c   1.000
_cell.angle_alpha   90.00
_cell.angle_beta   90.00
_cell.angle_gamma   90.00
#
_symmetry.space_group_name_H-M   'P 1'
#
loop_
_entity.id
_entity.type
_entity.pdbx_description
1 polymer ?
#
loop_
_entity_poly.entity_id
_entity_poly.type
_entity_poly.pdbx_seq_one_letter_code
_entity_poly.pdbx_strand_id
1 'polypeptide(L)' 'MMNEEIEELKKKVEFLELLIDVKDKTIDKQTKTIKLLMDYLRR' A
#
# COMPACT_ATOMS: atom_id res chain seq x y z
N MET A 1 24.86 -3.58 19.33
CA MET A 1 24.41 -2.88 20.49
C MET A 1 23.22 -2.02 20.15
N MET A 2 22.89 -1.02 20.95
CA MET A 2 21.66 -0.24 20.77
C MET A 2 21.56 0.37 19.37
N ASN A 3 22.68 0.80 18.81
CA ASN A 3 22.67 1.44 17.49
C ASN A 3 22.27 0.48 16.37
N GLU A 4 22.71 -0.77 16.48
CA GLU A 4 22.36 -1.77 15.47
C GLU A 4 20.90 -2.15 15.53
N GLU A 5 20.33 -2.23 16.72
CA GLU A 5 18.92 -2.52 16.88
C GLU A 5 18.04 -1.41 16.33
N ILE A 6 18.43 -0.17 16.58
CA ILE A 6 17.69 0.97 16.06
C ILE A 6 17.74 1.00 14.53
N GLU A 7 18.90 0.69 13.96
CA GLU A 7 19.04 0.65 12.51
C GLU A 7 18.19 -0.45 11.89
N GLU A 8 18.15 -1.61 12.53
CA GLU A 8 17.29 -2.69 12.04
C GLU A 8 15.83 -2.31 12.09
N LEU A 9 15.41 -1.66 13.15
CA LEU A 9 14.03 -1.22 13.28
C LEU A 9 13.68 -0.17 12.23
N LYS A 10 14.60 0.73 11.96
CA LYS A 10 14.42 1.73 10.91
C LYS A 10 14.21 1.08 9.54
N LYS A 11 15.00 0.08 9.24
CA LYS A 11 14.87 -0.64 7.97
C LYS A 11 13.53 -1.35 7.87
N LYS A 12 13.08 -1.94 8.97
CA LYS A 12 11.77 -2.59 8.98
C LYS A 12 10.63 -1.59 8.77
N VAL A 13 10.73 -0.43 9.41
CA VAL A 13 9.72 0.60 9.25
C VAL A 13 9.70 1.08 7.80
N GLU A 14 10.85 1.30 7.19
CA GLU A 14 10.92 1.72 5.80
C GLU A 14 10.31 0.69 4.88
N PHE A 15 10.58 -0.57 5.12
CA PHE A 15 10.00 -1.64 4.31
C PHE A 15 8.48 -1.70 4.47
N LEU A 16 7.99 -1.55 5.68
CA LEU A 16 6.55 -1.55 5.94
C LEU A 16 5.88 -0.36 5.29
N GLU A 17 6.50 0.80 5.33
CA GLU A 17 5.96 1.98 4.68
C GLU A 17 5.85 1.78 3.16
N LEU A 18 6.85 1.14 2.58
CA LEU A 18 6.82 0.84 1.16
C LEU A 18 5.70 -0.14 0.82
N LEU A 19 5.50 -1.15 1.65
CA LEU A 19 4.41 -2.10 1.46
C LEU A 19 3.04 -1.44 1.53
N ILE A 20 2.88 -0.53 2.48
CA ILE A 20 1.63 0.20 2.60
C ILE A 20 1.39 1.05 1.36
N ASP A 21 2.42 1.70 0.86
CA ASP A 21 2.31 2.53 -0.32
C ASP A 21 1.86 1.70 -1.54
N VAL A 22 2.46 0.53 -1.71
CA VAL A 22 2.10 -0.35 -2.81
C VAL A 22 0.65 -0.84 -2.67
N LYS A 23 0.26 -1.20 -1.46
CA LYS A 23 -1.11 -1.66 -1.22
C LYS A 23 -2.12 -0.56 -1.48
N ASP A 24 -1.81 0.66 -1.07
CA ASP A 24 -2.69 1.78 -1.30
C ASP A 24 -2.90 2.04 -2.80
N LYS A 25 -1.84 1.96 -3.57
CA LYS A 25 -1.95 2.12 -5.02
C LYS A 25 -2.78 1.02 -5.67
N THR A 26 -2.63 -0.19 -5.17
CA THR A 26 -3.40 -1.32 -5.69
C THR A 26 -4.88 -1.17 -5.34
N ILE A 27 -5.18 -0.75 -4.11
CA ILE A 27 -6.55 -0.51 -3.69
C ILE A 27 -7.18 0.61 -4.52
N ASP A 28 -6.43 1.66 -4.80
CA ASP A 28 -6.91 2.75 -5.63
C ASP A 28 -7.30 2.27 -7.03
N LYS A 29 -6.45 1.45 -7.63
CA LYS A 29 -6.74 0.90 -8.95
C LYS A 29 -7.98 0.02 -8.93
N GLN A 30 -8.09 -0.83 -7.92
CA GLN A 30 -9.24 -1.71 -7.81
C GLN A 30 -10.53 -0.93 -7.58
N THR A 31 -10.46 0.11 -6.78
CA THR A 31 -11.62 0.95 -6.52
C THR A 31 -12.10 1.62 -7.81
N LYS A 32 -11.17 2.09 -8.63
CA LYS A 32 -11.53 2.69 -9.91
C LYS A 32 -12.15 1.66 -10.86
N THR A 33 -11.60 0.47 -10.88
CA THR A 33 -12.13 -0.60 -11.73
C THR A 33 -13.55 -0.99 -11.31
N ILE A 34 -13.77 -1.10 -10.01
CA ILE A 34 -15.08 -1.44 -9.49
C ILE A 34 -16.09 -0.35 -9.84
N LYS A 35 -15.70 0.90 -9.73
CA LYS A 35 -16.55 2.02 -10.06
C LYS A 35 -16.94 2.01 -11.53
N LEU A 36 -16.00 1.74 -12.40
CA LEU A 36 -16.26 1.64 -13.82
C LEU A 36 -17.22 0.50 -14.15
N LEU A 37 -17.03 -0.63 -13.51
CA LEU A 37 -17.90 -1.78 -13.70
C LEU A 37 -19.31 -1.49 -13.25
N MET A 38 -19.44 -0.86 -12.10
CA MET A 38 -20.77 -0.50 -11.59
C MET A 38 -21.47 0.48 -12.52
N ASP A 39 -20.73 1.44 -13.03
CA ASP A 39 -21.29 2.39 -13.99
C ASP A 39 -21.74 1.69 -15.27
N TYR A 40 -20.96 0.76 -15.73
CA TYR A 40 -21.31 -0.02 -16.92
C TYR A 40 -22.58 -0.83 -16.68
N LEU A 41 -22.71 -1.46 -15.53
CA LEU A 41 -23.86 -2.29 -15.21
C LEU A 41 -25.15 -1.48 -15.03
N ARG A 42 -25.02 -0.22 -14.66
CA ARG A 42 -26.18 0.64 -14.51
C ARG A 42 -26.78 1.13 -15.82
N ARG A 43 -26.00 1.07 -16.86
CA ARG A 43 -26.47 1.44 -18.18
C ARG A 43 -27.39 0.39 -18.77
#